data_e7aee5e06e6c9fb2b4a8367ffd760d0e
#
_entry.id   e7aee5e06e6c9fb2b4a8367ffd760d0e
#
_cell.length_a   1.000
_cell.length_b   1.000
_cell.length_c   1.000
_cell.angle_alpha   90.00
_cell.angle_beta   90.00
_cell.angle_gamma   90.00
#
_symmetry.space_group_name_H-M   'P 1'
#
loop_
_entity.id
_entity.type
_entity.pdbx_description
1 polymer ?
#
loop_
_entity_poly.entity_id
_entity_poly.type
_entity_poly.pdbx_seq_one_letter_code
_entity_poly.pdbx_strand_id
1 'polypeptide(L)'
;MTWKRILYLFAILVVAGSSAVAGAIGGGLAVYQLVRDDLAQVQTINDTSAETLAAEGTASDMTQTMVVNSTDVQTTITGVVQRMAPTVVTVVATYPGQQTFFGRTEDSEVSGSGVFISEEGYILTNNHVVENTTKQWVILSDGTQQEATLVGTDRYADLAVLKTEGPVPAVAALGNSAVLDPGETVIAIGSPLGDFKNSVTVGVVSATGRSIDTGEGYSIEDLIQTDAAINQGDSGEPLVNLAGEEIDINTLVVRSSGTGAVAEGLGFAIPANTVQAVAQQIIEKGYFARPYMGITFQAISPNVARMYRLPVEWGVYITRVASGSPAEAA
;
A
#
# COMPACT_ATOMS: atom_id res chain seq x y z
N MET A 1 -35.97 53.63 11.44
CA MET A 1 -34.73 53.74 10.63
C MET A 1 -35.04 54.76 9.53
N THR A 2 -34.30 55.88 9.45
CA THR A 2 -34.60 56.94 8.51
C THR A 2 -34.21 56.55 7.09
N TRP A 3 -35.02 56.86 6.09
CA TRP A 3 -34.82 56.59 4.64
C TRP A 3 -33.39 56.89 4.17
N LYS A 4 -32.76 57.94 4.72
CA LYS A 4 -31.37 58.31 4.43
C LYS A 4 -30.35 57.22 4.83
N ARG A 5 -30.58 56.48 5.94
CA ARG A 5 -29.69 55.38 6.38
C ARG A 5 -29.81 54.16 5.47
N ILE A 6 -30.99 53.87 4.95
CA ILE A 6 -31.20 52.77 3.99
C ILE A 6 -30.50 53.07 2.69
N LEU A 7 -30.58 54.31 2.20
CA LEU A 7 -29.89 54.73 0.97
C LEU A 7 -28.36 54.69 1.10
N TYR A 8 -27.81 55.04 2.27
CA TYR A 8 -26.39 54.94 2.57
C TYR A 8 -25.90 53.45 2.60
N LEU A 9 -26.65 52.56 3.23
CA LEU A 9 -26.33 51.16 3.29
C LEU A 9 -26.37 50.51 1.89
N PHE A 10 -27.35 50.88 1.08
CA PHE A 10 -27.46 50.42 -0.29
C PHE A 10 -26.28 50.91 -1.17
N ALA A 11 -25.88 52.19 -1.02
CA ALA A 11 -24.72 52.72 -1.72
C ALA A 11 -23.40 52.02 -1.35
N ILE A 12 -23.20 51.71 -0.05
CA ILE A 12 -22.03 50.93 0.42
C ILE A 12 -22.03 49.52 -0.16
N LEU A 13 -23.19 48.88 -0.21
CA LEU A 13 -23.32 47.52 -0.75
C LEU A 13 -23.01 47.46 -2.26
N VAL A 14 -23.45 48.46 -3.02
CA VAL A 14 -23.15 48.59 -4.46
C VAL A 14 -21.66 48.84 -4.70
N VAL A 15 -21.03 49.73 -3.91
CA VAL A 15 -19.58 50.00 -4.03
C VAL A 15 -18.77 48.79 -3.64
N ALA A 16 -19.13 48.09 -2.57
CA ALA A 16 -18.44 46.86 -2.16
C ALA A 16 -18.57 45.74 -3.21
N GLY A 17 -19.78 45.55 -3.75
CA GLY A 17 -20.04 44.57 -4.81
C GLY A 17 -19.27 44.87 -6.09
N SER A 18 -19.25 46.12 -6.55
CA SER A 18 -18.49 46.51 -7.76
C SER A 18 -16.97 46.36 -7.59
N SER A 19 -16.45 46.65 -6.38
CA SER A 19 -15.02 46.47 -6.07
C SER A 19 -14.62 44.98 -6.08
N ALA A 20 -15.48 44.09 -5.56
CA ALA A 20 -15.23 42.63 -5.58
C ALA A 20 -15.19 42.05 -7.02
N VAL A 21 -16.13 42.52 -7.88
CA VAL A 21 -16.17 42.10 -9.28
C VAL A 21 -14.94 42.61 -10.03
N ALA A 22 -14.56 43.87 -9.84
CA ALA A 22 -13.38 44.45 -10.48
C ALA A 22 -12.07 43.74 -10.05
N GLY A 23 -11.96 43.37 -8.74
CA GLY A 23 -10.84 42.61 -8.20
C GLY A 23 -10.74 41.18 -8.79
N ALA A 24 -11.89 40.50 -8.93
CA ALA A 24 -11.91 39.17 -9.51
C ALA A 24 -11.54 39.17 -11.01
N ILE A 25 -12.01 40.15 -11.78
CA ILE A 25 -11.66 40.27 -13.21
C ILE A 25 -10.19 40.68 -13.37
N GLY A 26 -9.68 41.65 -12.60
CA GLY A 26 -8.29 42.09 -12.65
C GLY A 26 -7.31 41.00 -12.22
N GLY A 27 -7.63 40.28 -11.13
CA GLY A 27 -6.83 39.15 -10.65
C GLY A 27 -6.82 37.98 -11.64
N GLY A 28 -7.98 37.63 -12.20
CA GLY A 28 -8.09 36.57 -13.21
C GLY A 28 -7.31 36.85 -14.47
N LEU A 29 -7.34 38.10 -14.96
CA LEU A 29 -6.56 38.53 -16.13
C LEU A 29 -5.05 38.48 -15.89
N ALA A 30 -4.60 38.91 -14.69
CA ALA A 30 -3.19 38.87 -14.34
C ALA A 30 -2.66 37.43 -14.26
N VAL A 31 -3.40 36.51 -13.64
CA VAL A 31 -3.04 35.08 -13.60
C VAL A 31 -3.05 34.47 -15.00
N TYR A 32 -4.05 34.79 -15.83
CA TYR A 32 -4.12 34.30 -17.19
C TYR A 32 -2.92 34.76 -18.05
N GLN A 33 -2.45 36.00 -17.90
CA GLN A 33 -1.27 36.50 -18.62
C GLN A 33 0.01 35.82 -18.15
N LEU A 34 0.19 35.61 -16.84
CA LEU A 34 1.36 34.90 -16.30
C LEU A 34 1.43 33.46 -16.82
N VAL A 35 0.32 32.73 -16.76
CA VAL A 35 0.27 31.33 -17.27
C VAL A 35 0.48 31.26 -18.78
N ARG A 36 -0.03 32.23 -19.53
CA ARG A 36 0.16 32.27 -20.99
C ARG A 36 1.61 32.54 -21.39
N ASP A 37 2.29 33.43 -20.66
CA ASP A 37 3.70 33.78 -20.94
C ASP A 37 4.63 32.61 -20.59
N ASP A 38 4.35 31.85 -19.52
CA ASP A 38 5.07 30.62 -19.18
C ASP A 38 4.85 29.51 -20.22
N LEU A 39 3.63 29.33 -20.72
CA LEU A 39 3.36 28.35 -21.79
C LEU A 39 4.02 28.73 -23.12
N ALA A 40 4.15 30.03 -23.42
CA ALA A 40 4.84 30.49 -24.62
C ALA A 40 6.36 30.24 -24.53
N GLN A 41 6.96 30.35 -23.34
CA GLN A 41 8.38 30.02 -23.13
C GLN A 41 8.66 28.52 -23.28
N VAL A 42 7.75 27.64 -22.85
CA VAL A 42 7.92 26.19 -23.04
C VAL A 42 7.84 25.78 -24.51
N GLN A 43 7.02 26.44 -25.32
CA GLN A 43 6.97 26.15 -26.77
C GLN A 43 8.24 26.61 -27.53
N THR A 44 8.85 27.72 -27.14
CA THR A 44 10.09 28.19 -27.80
C THR A 44 11.30 27.31 -27.46
N ILE A 45 11.31 26.62 -26.32
CA ILE A 45 12.39 25.66 -25.98
C ILE A 45 12.29 24.40 -26.85
N ASN A 46 11.08 23.95 -27.20
CA ASN A 46 10.90 22.78 -28.05
C ASN A 46 11.24 23.03 -29.54
N ASP A 47 10.99 24.23 -30.06
CA ASP A 47 11.29 24.55 -31.45
C ASP A 47 12.80 24.82 -31.72
N THR A 48 13.55 25.25 -30.69
CA THR A 48 14.98 25.54 -30.85
C THR A 48 15.85 24.27 -30.80
N SER A 49 15.31 23.15 -30.29
CA SER A 49 16.04 21.87 -30.16
C SER A 49 16.01 21.02 -31.45
N ALA A 50 15.20 21.37 -32.43
CA ALA A 50 15.03 20.60 -33.67
C ALA A 50 15.95 20.99 -34.83
N GLU A 51 16.65 22.14 -34.75
CA GLU A 51 17.40 22.69 -35.89
C GLU A 51 18.94 22.66 -35.79
N THR A 52 19.54 22.07 -34.73
CA THR A 52 20.99 22.12 -34.53
C THR A 52 21.69 20.76 -34.51
N LEU A 53 21.25 19.77 -35.28
CA LEU A 53 21.95 18.50 -35.44
C LEU A 53 22.29 18.17 -36.89
N ALA A 54 23.04 19.07 -37.53
CA ALA A 54 23.78 18.76 -38.77
C ALA A 54 25.10 19.55 -38.83
N ALA A 55 26.16 19.08 -38.16
CA ALA A 55 27.55 19.27 -38.53
C ALA A 55 28.51 18.48 -37.62
N GLU A 56 29.14 17.47 -38.25
CA GLU A 56 30.51 16.96 -38.09
C GLU A 56 31.14 16.72 -36.71
N GLY A 57 31.35 15.46 -36.48
CA GLY A 57 32.37 14.64 -35.85
C GLY A 57 33.52 15.21 -35.05
N THR A 58 33.69 14.63 -33.88
CA THR A 58 34.90 13.92 -33.39
C THR A 58 34.56 13.22 -32.06
N ALA A 59 35.10 12.02 -31.88
CA ALA A 59 34.88 11.14 -30.78
C ALA A 59 35.28 11.76 -29.43
N SER A 60 34.42 11.68 -28.43
CA SER A 60 34.73 11.33 -27.05
C SER A 60 33.50 11.55 -26.14
N ASP A 61 33.24 10.58 -25.34
CA ASP A 61 32.28 10.57 -24.24
C ASP A 61 30.81 10.27 -24.63
N MET A 62 30.52 8.97 -24.70
CA MET A 62 29.16 8.50 -24.84
C MET A 62 28.41 8.69 -23.51
N THR A 63 27.96 9.88 -23.21
CA THR A 63 26.86 10.10 -22.31
C THR A 63 25.60 9.63 -23.06
N GLN A 64 25.21 8.39 -22.88
CA GLN A 64 23.90 7.94 -23.36
C GLN A 64 22.83 8.75 -22.63
N THR A 65 22.29 9.76 -23.29
CA THR A 65 21.08 10.44 -22.82
C THR A 65 19.93 9.45 -23.02
N MET A 66 19.52 8.78 -21.94
CA MET A 66 18.34 7.94 -21.96
C MET A 66 17.11 8.85 -22.10
N VAL A 67 16.57 8.96 -23.31
CA VAL A 67 15.30 9.65 -23.55
C VAL A 67 14.20 8.70 -23.09
N VAL A 68 13.74 8.85 -21.85
CA VAL A 68 12.55 8.16 -21.36
C VAL A 68 11.34 8.88 -21.92
N ASN A 69 10.65 8.25 -22.86
CA ASN A 69 9.38 8.77 -23.35
C ASN A 69 8.29 8.50 -22.30
N SER A 70 7.74 9.53 -21.70
CA SER A 70 6.68 9.42 -20.68
C SER A 70 5.45 8.66 -21.18
N THR A 71 5.17 8.70 -22.49
CA THR A 71 4.08 7.93 -23.10
C THR A 71 4.30 6.43 -23.03
N ASP A 72 5.55 5.96 -23.17
CA ASP A 72 5.86 4.52 -23.11
C ASP A 72 5.69 3.97 -21.70
N VAL A 73 6.09 4.72 -20.67
CA VAL A 73 5.87 4.34 -19.26
C VAL A 73 4.38 4.28 -18.95
N GLN A 74 3.61 5.26 -19.35
CA GLN A 74 2.16 5.31 -19.11
C GLN A 74 1.42 4.16 -19.82
N THR A 75 1.82 3.81 -21.04
CA THR A 75 1.28 2.66 -21.78
C THR A 75 1.61 1.34 -21.08
N THR A 76 2.84 1.22 -20.54
CA THR A 76 3.27 0.04 -19.78
C THR A 76 2.44 -0.14 -18.52
N ILE A 77 2.26 0.92 -17.70
CA ILE A 77 1.43 0.88 -16.48
C ILE A 77 0.01 0.43 -16.82
N THR A 78 -0.62 1.07 -17.83
CA THR A 78 -1.99 0.69 -18.25
C THR A 78 -2.07 -0.77 -18.68
N GLY A 79 -1.07 -1.27 -19.41
CA GLY A 79 -1.00 -2.66 -19.85
C GLY A 79 -0.81 -3.63 -18.68
N VAL A 80 -0.02 -3.28 -17.67
CA VAL A 80 0.11 -4.06 -16.42
C VAL A 80 -1.22 -4.13 -15.69
N VAL A 81 -1.86 -2.99 -15.47
CA VAL A 81 -3.16 -2.92 -14.79
C VAL A 81 -4.22 -3.77 -15.49
N GLN A 82 -4.31 -3.72 -16.82
CA GLN A 82 -5.27 -4.54 -17.58
C GLN A 82 -5.06 -6.05 -17.39
N ARG A 83 -3.81 -6.50 -17.27
CA ARG A 83 -3.50 -7.92 -17.03
C ARG A 83 -3.74 -8.33 -15.57
N MET A 84 -3.41 -7.44 -14.62
CA MET A 84 -3.46 -7.74 -13.19
C MET A 84 -4.83 -7.54 -12.56
N ALA A 85 -5.63 -6.57 -13.02
CA ALA A 85 -6.94 -6.29 -12.43
C ALA A 85 -7.88 -7.51 -12.31
N PRO A 86 -7.91 -8.46 -13.27
CA PRO A 86 -8.71 -9.67 -13.11
C PRO A 86 -8.19 -10.65 -12.05
N THR A 87 -6.94 -10.54 -11.60
CA THR A 87 -6.38 -11.39 -10.53
C THR A 87 -6.77 -10.91 -9.14
N VAL A 88 -7.17 -9.64 -9.01
CA VAL A 88 -7.44 -8.97 -7.73
C VAL A 88 -8.91 -9.12 -7.37
N VAL A 89 -9.17 -9.43 -6.12
CA VAL A 89 -10.53 -9.58 -5.56
C VAL A 89 -10.69 -8.72 -4.31
N THR A 90 -11.94 -8.34 -4.01
CA THR A 90 -12.30 -7.85 -2.68
C THR A 90 -12.59 -9.04 -1.79
N VAL A 91 -11.87 -9.15 -0.69
CA VAL A 91 -12.15 -10.13 0.38
C VAL A 91 -13.10 -9.50 1.36
N VAL A 92 -14.20 -10.18 1.66
CA VAL A 92 -15.14 -9.75 2.69
C VAL A 92 -15.27 -10.87 3.71
N ALA A 93 -15.22 -10.51 5.00
CA ALA A 93 -15.29 -11.47 6.08
C ALA A 93 -16.22 -10.99 7.20
N THR A 94 -16.90 -11.93 7.87
CA THR A 94 -17.87 -11.63 8.93
C THR A 94 -17.26 -11.88 10.29
N TYR A 95 -17.19 -10.85 11.13
CA TYR A 95 -16.94 -10.96 12.55
C TYR A 95 -18.24 -11.32 13.28
N PRO A 96 -18.25 -12.38 14.09
CA PRO A 96 -19.42 -12.72 14.87
C PRO A 96 -19.70 -11.70 15.96
N GLY A 97 -20.95 -11.33 16.14
CA GLY A 97 -21.38 -10.46 17.22
C GLY A 97 -20.97 -11.00 18.59
N GLN A 98 -20.50 -10.12 19.47
CA GLN A 98 -20.04 -10.48 20.82
C GLN A 98 -21.18 -10.55 21.83
N GLN A 99 -21.08 -11.49 22.77
CA GLN A 99 -21.99 -11.54 23.89
C GLN A 99 -21.64 -10.44 24.89
N THR A 100 -22.55 -9.51 25.10
CA THR A 100 -22.42 -8.43 26.09
C THR A 100 -23.44 -8.63 27.23
N PHE A 101 -23.33 -7.83 28.30
CA PHE A 101 -24.29 -7.83 29.38
C PHE A 101 -25.73 -7.47 28.92
N PHE A 102 -25.86 -6.71 27.85
CA PHE A 102 -27.13 -6.26 27.26
C PHE A 102 -27.66 -7.14 26.11
N GLY A 103 -27.00 -8.30 25.84
CA GLY A 103 -27.34 -9.22 24.77
C GLY A 103 -26.20 -9.37 23.75
N ARG A 104 -26.47 -10.10 22.67
CA ARG A 104 -25.50 -10.28 21.58
C ARG A 104 -25.54 -9.07 20.64
N THR A 105 -24.39 -8.52 20.29
CA THR A 105 -24.27 -7.51 19.23
C THR A 105 -24.53 -8.15 17.85
N GLU A 106 -24.86 -7.35 16.87
CA GLU A 106 -24.96 -7.80 15.48
C GLU A 106 -23.59 -8.22 14.95
N ASP A 107 -23.60 -9.12 13.96
CA ASP A 107 -22.41 -9.47 13.21
C ASP A 107 -21.96 -8.25 12.41
N SER A 108 -20.65 -8.05 12.23
CA SER A 108 -20.08 -6.96 11.47
C SER A 108 -19.22 -7.49 10.32
N GLU A 109 -19.13 -6.74 9.24
CA GLU A 109 -18.30 -7.08 8.09
C GLU A 109 -17.02 -6.26 8.08
N VAL A 110 -15.94 -6.89 7.63
CA VAL A 110 -14.67 -6.27 7.31
C VAL A 110 -14.34 -6.59 5.87
N SER A 111 -13.68 -5.66 5.20
CA SER A 111 -13.21 -5.86 3.83
C SER A 111 -11.72 -5.57 3.70
N GLY A 112 -11.10 -6.29 2.78
CA GLY A 112 -9.73 -6.12 2.33
C GLY A 112 -9.61 -6.52 0.88
N SER A 113 -8.41 -6.62 0.40
CA SER A 113 -8.09 -7.10 -0.94
C SER A 113 -7.49 -8.52 -0.88
N GLY A 114 -7.46 -9.18 -2.03
CA GLY A 114 -6.77 -10.45 -2.19
C GLY A 114 -6.39 -10.66 -3.65
N VAL A 115 -5.55 -11.65 -3.89
CA VAL A 115 -5.05 -11.96 -5.23
C VAL A 115 -5.07 -13.46 -5.50
N PHE A 116 -5.57 -13.86 -6.68
CA PHE A 116 -5.50 -15.24 -7.12
C PHE A 116 -4.07 -15.63 -7.48
N ILE A 117 -3.57 -16.70 -6.86
CA ILE A 117 -2.21 -17.24 -7.07
C ILE A 117 -2.21 -18.61 -7.75
N SER A 118 -3.35 -19.21 -7.99
CA SER A 118 -3.44 -20.48 -8.70
C SER A 118 -4.78 -20.63 -9.44
N GLU A 119 -4.75 -21.45 -10.51
CA GLU A 119 -5.93 -21.82 -11.28
C GLU A 119 -6.93 -22.70 -10.49
N GLU A 120 -6.46 -23.32 -9.39
CA GLU A 120 -7.32 -24.08 -8.49
C GLU A 120 -8.16 -23.16 -7.57
N GLY A 121 -7.99 -21.84 -7.61
CA GLY A 121 -8.77 -20.86 -6.84
C GLY A 121 -8.19 -20.52 -5.47
N TYR A 122 -6.88 -20.68 -5.26
CA TYR A 122 -6.21 -20.16 -4.07
C TYR A 122 -6.01 -18.66 -4.18
N ILE A 123 -6.31 -17.97 -3.08
CA ILE A 123 -6.27 -16.51 -2.98
C ILE A 123 -5.41 -16.15 -1.77
N LEU A 124 -4.46 -15.24 -1.97
CA LEU A 124 -3.71 -14.59 -0.90
C LEU A 124 -4.44 -13.37 -0.38
N THR A 125 -4.35 -13.15 0.92
CA THR A 125 -4.77 -11.93 1.61
C THR A 125 -3.98 -11.79 2.92
N ASN A 126 -4.22 -10.74 3.69
CA ASN A 126 -3.62 -10.63 5.02
C ASN A 126 -4.39 -11.44 6.08
N ASN A 127 -3.65 -11.90 7.11
CA ASN A 127 -4.24 -12.58 8.25
C ASN A 127 -5.24 -11.69 8.99
N HIS A 128 -4.91 -10.43 9.26
CA HIS A 128 -5.78 -9.51 10.00
C HIS A 128 -7.12 -9.23 9.30
N VAL A 129 -7.24 -9.48 7.98
CA VAL A 129 -8.51 -9.35 7.25
C VAL A 129 -9.48 -10.48 7.58
N VAL A 130 -8.95 -11.69 7.86
CA VAL A 130 -9.76 -12.90 8.06
C VAL A 130 -9.67 -13.48 9.48
N GLU A 131 -8.79 -12.95 10.32
CA GLU A 131 -8.60 -13.41 11.69
C GLU A 131 -9.89 -13.23 12.53
N ASN A 132 -10.26 -14.25 13.30
CA ASN A 132 -11.46 -14.25 14.14
C ASN A 132 -12.80 -14.09 13.39
N THR A 133 -12.82 -14.29 12.09
CA THR A 133 -14.03 -14.25 11.27
C THR A 133 -14.65 -15.66 11.11
N THR A 134 -15.94 -15.72 10.81
CA THR A 134 -16.70 -16.99 10.70
C THR A 134 -17.09 -17.36 9.28
N LYS A 135 -17.17 -16.36 8.39
CA LYS A 135 -17.50 -16.54 6.97
C LYS A 135 -16.65 -15.63 6.14
N GLN A 136 -16.22 -16.12 4.99
CA GLN A 136 -15.48 -15.35 4.02
C GLN A 136 -16.10 -15.52 2.63
N TRP A 137 -16.11 -14.48 1.85
CA TRP A 137 -16.43 -14.53 0.44
C TRP A 137 -15.56 -13.52 -0.31
N VAL A 138 -15.45 -13.70 -1.60
CA VAL A 138 -14.70 -12.80 -2.47
C VAL A 138 -15.61 -12.21 -3.53
N ILE A 139 -15.32 -10.96 -3.90
CA ILE A 139 -16.02 -10.27 -4.97
C ILE A 139 -15.01 -10.01 -6.08
N LEU A 140 -15.27 -10.60 -7.25
CA LEU A 140 -14.43 -10.45 -8.42
C LEU A 140 -14.55 -9.02 -9.02
N SER A 141 -13.65 -8.68 -9.92
CA SER A 141 -13.64 -7.38 -10.62
C SER A 141 -14.95 -7.09 -11.38
N ASP A 142 -15.63 -8.13 -11.90
CA ASP A 142 -16.93 -8.01 -12.57
C ASP A 142 -18.13 -7.90 -11.61
N GLY A 143 -17.90 -8.03 -10.30
CA GLY A 143 -18.93 -8.00 -9.27
C GLY A 143 -19.49 -9.36 -8.88
N THR A 144 -19.04 -10.45 -9.50
CA THR A 144 -19.44 -11.82 -9.12
C THR A 144 -18.96 -12.13 -7.70
N GLN A 145 -19.86 -12.63 -6.86
CA GLN A 145 -19.54 -13.07 -5.50
C GLN A 145 -19.32 -14.58 -5.47
N GLN A 146 -18.31 -15.01 -4.74
CA GLN A 146 -17.99 -16.42 -4.54
C GLN A 146 -17.72 -16.68 -3.05
N GLU A 147 -18.25 -17.78 -2.50
CA GLU A 147 -17.88 -18.23 -1.18
C GLU A 147 -16.41 -18.66 -1.14
N ALA A 148 -15.73 -18.30 -0.08
CA ALA A 148 -14.34 -18.66 0.14
C ALA A 148 -14.18 -19.35 1.50
N THR A 149 -13.28 -20.32 1.57
CA THR A 149 -12.92 -21.04 2.79
C THR A 149 -11.50 -20.70 3.19
N LEU A 150 -11.26 -20.48 4.49
CA LEU A 150 -9.93 -20.27 5.03
C LEU A 150 -9.15 -21.59 5.03
N VAL A 151 -8.04 -21.64 4.25
CA VAL A 151 -7.12 -22.79 4.22
C VAL A 151 -6.19 -22.76 5.42
N GLY A 152 -5.62 -21.60 5.72
CA GLY A 152 -4.73 -21.39 6.86
C GLY A 152 -4.17 -19.98 6.89
N THR A 153 -3.49 -19.67 8.01
CA THR A 153 -2.89 -18.35 8.25
C THR A 153 -1.50 -18.44 8.84
N ASP A 154 -0.74 -17.38 8.68
CA ASP A 154 0.46 -17.09 9.45
C ASP A 154 0.37 -15.65 10.00
N ARG A 155 0.03 -15.53 11.29
CA ARG A 155 -0.10 -14.23 11.95
C ARG A 155 1.20 -13.43 12.02
N TYR A 156 2.36 -14.13 12.05
CA TYR A 156 3.67 -13.47 12.17
C TYR A 156 4.16 -12.84 10.88
N ALA A 157 3.70 -13.36 9.73
CA ALA A 157 3.91 -12.72 8.44
C ALA A 157 2.67 -11.93 7.99
N ASP A 158 1.58 -11.93 8.77
CA ASP A 158 0.28 -11.34 8.42
C ASP A 158 -0.25 -11.84 7.08
N LEU A 159 -0.16 -13.15 6.82
CA LEU A 159 -0.62 -13.80 5.58
C LEU A 159 -1.74 -14.81 5.85
N ALA A 160 -2.68 -14.89 4.93
CA ALA A 160 -3.74 -15.89 4.89
C ALA A 160 -3.94 -16.42 3.47
N VAL A 161 -4.33 -17.68 3.37
CA VAL A 161 -4.73 -18.32 2.12
C VAL A 161 -6.19 -18.71 2.21
N LEU A 162 -6.99 -18.21 1.27
CA LEU A 162 -8.37 -18.60 1.04
C LEU A 162 -8.46 -19.53 -0.18
N LYS A 163 -9.55 -20.29 -0.27
CA LYS A 163 -9.87 -21.16 -1.40
C LYS A 163 -11.30 -20.92 -1.83
N THR A 164 -11.51 -20.72 -3.12
CA THR A 164 -12.85 -20.71 -3.75
C THR A 164 -12.99 -21.84 -4.76
N GLU A 165 -14.21 -22.33 -4.94
CA GLU A 165 -14.55 -23.33 -5.96
C GLU A 165 -15.17 -22.70 -7.21
N GLY A 166 -15.29 -21.38 -7.24
CA GLY A 166 -15.82 -20.63 -8.36
C GLY A 166 -14.81 -20.41 -9.49
N PRO A 167 -15.22 -19.73 -10.57
CA PRO A 167 -14.32 -19.40 -11.67
C PRO A 167 -13.16 -18.50 -11.23
N VAL A 168 -11.98 -18.77 -11.77
CA VAL A 168 -10.76 -17.97 -11.60
C VAL A 168 -10.52 -17.17 -12.87
N PRO A 169 -10.71 -15.83 -12.85
CA PRO A 169 -10.59 -15.01 -14.05
C PRO A 169 -9.16 -14.92 -14.60
N ALA A 170 -8.19 -14.81 -13.72
CA ALA A 170 -6.75 -14.77 -14.00
C ALA A 170 -5.96 -15.10 -12.74
N VAL A 171 -4.67 -15.41 -12.90
CA VAL A 171 -3.73 -15.73 -11.83
C VAL A 171 -2.54 -14.78 -11.90
N ALA A 172 -2.13 -14.24 -10.76
CA ALA A 172 -0.93 -13.40 -10.65
C ALA A 172 0.33 -14.26 -10.73
N ALA A 173 1.32 -13.76 -11.45
CA ALA A 173 2.66 -14.35 -11.45
C ALA A 173 3.46 -13.73 -10.30
N LEU A 174 3.96 -14.54 -9.38
CA LEU A 174 4.84 -14.09 -8.30
C LEU A 174 6.23 -13.77 -8.87
N GLY A 175 6.73 -12.59 -8.57
CA GLY A 175 8.06 -12.14 -8.94
C GLY A 175 9.12 -12.51 -7.90
N ASN A 176 10.32 -11.97 -8.08
CA ASN A 176 11.45 -12.18 -7.16
C ASN A 176 11.73 -10.91 -6.37
N SER A 177 11.30 -10.85 -5.13
CA SER A 177 11.53 -9.70 -4.24
C SER A 177 12.98 -9.55 -3.74
N ALA A 178 13.85 -10.56 -3.90
CA ALA A 178 15.23 -10.49 -3.44
C ALA A 178 16.14 -9.60 -4.29
N VAL A 179 15.70 -9.22 -5.49
CA VAL A 179 16.48 -8.40 -6.44
C VAL A 179 15.97 -6.96 -6.55
N LEU A 180 15.02 -6.57 -5.71
CA LEU A 180 14.43 -5.22 -5.74
C LEU A 180 15.40 -4.16 -5.23
N ASP A 181 15.52 -3.10 -6.00
CA ASP A 181 16.30 -1.92 -5.64
C ASP A 181 15.39 -0.72 -5.30
N PRO A 182 15.74 0.10 -4.29
CA PRO A 182 15.05 1.36 -4.03
C PRO A 182 15.04 2.26 -5.27
N GLY A 183 13.86 2.80 -5.58
CA GLY A 183 13.60 3.61 -6.77
C GLY A 183 12.92 2.87 -7.92
N GLU A 184 12.78 1.55 -7.86
CA GLU A 184 11.98 0.79 -8.82
C GLU A 184 10.51 1.19 -8.76
N THR A 185 9.90 1.39 -9.94
CA THR A 185 8.47 1.74 -10.05
C THR A 185 7.60 0.54 -9.69
N VAL A 186 6.61 0.79 -8.84
CA VAL A 186 5.63 -0.20 -8.39
C VAL A 186 4.21 0.31 -8.57
N ILE A 187 3.28 -0.60 -8.79
CA ILE A 187 1.86 -0.34 -9.01
C ILE A 187 1.08 -1.15 -7.98
N ALA A 188 0.33 -0.49 -7.13
CA ALA A 188 -0.62 -1.11 -6.23
C ALA A 188 -2.00 -1.18 -6.88
N ILE A 189 -2.67 -2.34 -6.79
CA ILE A 189 -3.98 -2.57 -7.42
C ILE A 189 -4.89 -3.22 -6.38
N GLY A 190 -5.81 -2.44 -5.81
CA GLY A 190 -6.63 -2.86 -4.70
C GLY A 190 -8.11 -2.50 -4.80
N SER A 191 -8.81 -2.77 -3.71
CA SER A 191 -10.24 -2.50 -3.58
C SER A 191 -10.50 -1.69 -2.29
N PRO A 192 -10.00 -0.44 -2.21
CA PRO A 192 -10.11 0.37 -1.01
C PRO A 192 -11.56 0.52 -0.56
N LEU A 193 -11.78 0.42 0.75
CA LEU A 193 -13.10 0.52 1.40
C LEU A 193 -14.13 -0.52 0.94
N GLY A 194 -13.73 -1.52 0.14
CA GLY A 194 -14.63 -2.55 -0.41
C GLY A 194 -15.53 -2.08 -1.57
N ASP A 195 -15.67 -0.77 -1.77
CA ASP A 195 -16.55 -0.16 -2.78
C ASP A 195 -15.82 0.30 -4.05
N PHE A 196 -14.53 0.64 -3.93
CA PHE A 196 -13.71 1.19 -5.02
C PHE A 196 -12.83 0.12 -5.66
N LYS A 197 -13.48 -0.82 -6.39
CA LYS A 197 -12.81 -1.95 -7.03
C LYS A 197 -11.75 -1.50 -8.04
N ASN A 198 -10.60 -2.20 -8.03
CA ASN A 198 -9.48 -1.97 -8.94
C ASN A 198 -8.95 -0.52 -8.92
N SER A 199 -8.91 0.11 -7.75
CA SER A 199 -8.17 1.35 -7.57
C SER A 199 -6.70 1.10 -7.83
N VAL A 200 -6.06 2.01 -8.55
CA VAL A 200 -4.66 1.91 -8.95
C VAL A 200 -3.88 3.07 -8.40
N THR A 201 -2.81 2.80 -7.70
CA THR A 201 -1.83 3.80 -7.31
C THR A 201 -0.44 3.40 -7.80
N VAL A 202 0.43 4.39 -8.00
CA VAL A 202 1.80 4.19 -8.49
C VAL A 202 2.75 4.89 -7.55
N GLY A 203 3.84 4.22 -7.25
CA GLY A 203 4.92 4.72 -6.42
C GLY A 203 6.23 4.04 -6.76
N VAL A 204 7.14 4.01 -5.80
CA VAL A 204 8.43 3.33 -5.92
C VAL A 204 8.68 2.44 -4.70
N VAL A 205 9.59 1.48 -4.84
CA VAL A 205 10.24 0.83 -3.71
C VAL A 205 11.05 1.91 -2.97
N SER A 206 10.63 2.29 -1.78
CA SER A 206 11.32 3.30 -0.97
C SER A 206 12.48 2.71 -0.18
N ALA A 207 12.34 1.47 0.28
CA ALA A 207 13.37 0.71 0.99
C ALA A 207 12.98 -0.77 1.09
N THR A 208 13.96 -1.63 1.38
CA THR A 208 13.79 -3.06 1.68
C THR A 208 14.29 -3.38 3.08
N GLY A 209 13.95 -4.55 3.63
CA GLY A 209 14.42 -5.03 4.93
C GLY A 209 13.91 -4.21 6.12
N ARG A 210 12.69 -3.69 6.06
CA ARG A 210 12.06 -2.95 7.15
C ARG A 210 11.45 -3.91 8.18
N SER A 211 11.44 -3.47 9.44
CA SER A 211 10.77 -4.15 10.54
C SER A 211 9.77 -3.22 11.20
N ILE A 212 8.58 -3.74 11.49
CA ILE A 212 7.51 -2.99 12.15
C ILE A 212 7.05 -3.76 13.38
N ASP A 213 7.10 -3.10 14.54
CA ASP A 213 6.50 -3.60 15.77
C ASP A 213 4.97 -3.52 15.66
N THR A 214 4.31 -4.65 15.80
CA THR A 214 2.84 -4.74 15.76
C THR A 214 2.15 -4.20 17.01
N GLY A 215 2.90 -3.98 18.09
CA GLY A 215 2.36 -3.67 19.42
C GLY A 215 1.81 -4.89 20.17
N GLU A 216 1.82 -6.07 19.56
CA GLU A 216 1.34 -7.34 20.12
C GLU A 216 2.48 -8.25 20.65
N GLY A 217 3.69 -7.68 20.78
CA GLY A 217 4.86 -8.37 21.28
C GLY A 217 5.64 -9.15 20.24
N TYR A 218 5.41 -8.90 18.96
CA TYR A 218 6.22 -9.37 17.84
C TYR A 218 6.33 -8.27 16.77
N SER A 219 7.33 -8.41 15.90
CA SER A 219 7.51 -7.55 14.73
C SER A 219 7.30 -8.35 13.45
N ILE A 220 6.79 -7.69 12.42
CA ILE A 220 6.85 -8.22 11.06
C ILE A 220 8.16 -7.74 10.46
N GLU A 221 8.98 -8.69 10.03
CA GLU A 221 10.34 -8.45 9.56
C GLU A 221 10.42 -8.50 8.04
N ASP A 222 11.51 -7.94 7.50
CA ASP A 222 11.88 -7.99 6.08
C ASP A 222 10.88 -7.32 5.13
N LEU A 223 10.11 -6.35 5.61
CA LEU A 223 9.11 -5.65 4.81
C LEU A 223 9.74 -4.75 3.76
N ILE A 224 9.06 -4.62 2.62
CA ILE A 224 9.31 -3.62 1.60
C ILE A 224 8.51 -2.37 1.94
N GLN A 225 9.15 -1.21 1.87
CA GLN A 225 8.52 0.09 2.04
C GLN A 225 8.24 0.70 0.68
N THR A 226 7.04 1.27 0.49
CA THR A 226 6.65 2.01 -0.72
C THR A 226 5.96 3.33 -0.38
N ASP A 227 6.02 4.30 -1.29
CA ASP A 227 5.26 5.54 -1.25
C ASP A 227 4.00 5.50 -2.13
N ALA A 228 3.73 4.36 -2.80
CA ALA A 228 2.42 4.13 -3.42
C ALA A 228 1.31 4.37 -2.38
N ALA A 229 0.25 5.07 -2.76
CA ALA A 229 -0.81 5.43 -1.84
C ALA A 229 -1.62 4.18 -1.45
N ILE A 230 -1.42 3.70 -0.23
CA ILE A 230 -2.11 2.57 0.37
C ILE A 230 -3.10 3.07 1.42
N ASN A 231 -4.32 2.57 1.41
CA ASN A 231 -5.41 3.01 2.27
C ASN A 231 -6.07 1.82 3.00
N GLN A 232 -7.04 2.12 3.85
CA GLN A 232 -7.85 1.10 4.48
C GLN A 232 -8.66 0.34 3.42
N GLY A 233 -8.61 -0.99 3.45
CA GLY A 233 -9.21 -1.88 2.45
C GLY A 233 -8.23 -2.35 1.37
N ASP A 234 -7.04 -1.72 1.27
CA ASP A 234 -5.97 -2.15 0.37
C ASP A 234 -5.13 -3.29 0.99
N SER A 235 -5.32 -3.61 2.28
CA SER A 235 -4.68 -4.77 2.92
C SER A 235 -4.95 -6.04 2.12
N GLY A 236 -3.89 -6.75 1.73
CA GLY A 236 -3.96 -7.95 0.88
C GLY A 236 -3.91 -7.66 -0.62
N GLU A 237 -3.78 -6.38 -1.04
CA GLU A 237 -3.60 -6.05 -2.45
C GLU A 237 -2.17 -6.35 -2.92
N PRO A 238 -1.99 -6.79 -4.18
CA PRO A 238 -0.67 -6.96 -4.75
C PRO A 238 0.00 -5.62 -5.06
N LEU A 239 1.31 -5.55 -4.80
CA LEU A 239 2.21 -4.56 -5.37
C LEU A 239 2.95 -5.23 -6.54
N VAL A 240 2.88 -4.64 -7.73
CA VAL A 240 3.43 -5.25 -8.95
C VAL A 240 4.49 -4.38 -9.60
N ASN A 241 5.47 -5.00 -10.25
CA ASN A 241 6.49 -4.32 -11.03
C ASN A 241 5.97 -3.98 -12.45
N LEU A 242 6.78 -3.29 -13.25
CA LEU A 242 6.42 -2.93 -14.63
C LEU A 242 6.37 -4.13 -15.60
N ALA A 243 6.87 -5.31 -15.22
CA ALA A 243 6.68 -6.55 -15.97
C ALA A 243 5.29 -7.16 -15.72
N GLY A 244 4.58 -6.74 -14.66
CA GLY A 244 3.31 -7.27 -14.22
C GLY A 244 3.47 -8.50 -13.33
N GLU A 245 4.62 -8.62 -12.65
CA GLU A 245 4.86 -9.64 -11.63
C GLU A 245 4.54 -9.06 -10.26
N GLU A 246 3.86 -9.83 -9.43
CA GLU A 246 3.58 -9.50 -8.03
C GLU A 246 4.86 -9.63 -7.21
N ILE A 247 5.33 -8.52 -6.68
CA ILE A 247 6.59 -8.46 -5.93
C ILE A 247 6.38 -8.43 -4.42
N ASP A 248 5.17 -8.12 -3.96
CA ASP A 248 4.76 -8.20 -2.55
C ASP A 248 3.25 -8.07 -2.35
N ILE A 249 2.80 -8.28 -1.10
CA ILE A 249 1.43 -8.09 -0.62
C ILE A 249 1.41 -6.94 0.38
N ASN A 250 0.66 -5.89 0.10
CA ASN A 250 0.48 -4.77 1.02
C ASN A 250 -0.17 -5.22 2.33
N THR A 251 0.37 -4.78 3.47
CA THR A 251 -0.14 -5.19 4.79
C THR A 251 -0.49 -4.01 5.69
N LEU A 252 0.41 -3.07 5.89
CA LEU A 252 0.27 -2.01 6.89
C LEU A 252 0.57 -0.64 6.31
N VAL A 253 -0.17 0.36 6.82
CA VAL A 253 0.14 1.77 6.64
C VAL A 253 0.38 2.39 8.03
N VAL A 254 1.59 2.86 8.29
CA VAL A 254 1.90 3.61 9.51
C VAL A 254 1.42 5.05 9.32
N ARG A 255 0.22 5.36 9.83
CA ARG A 255 -0.39 6.70 9.71
C ARG A 255 -0.11 7.62 10.90
N SER A 256 0.37 7.08 12.03
CA SER A 256 0.62 7.87 13.23
C SER A 256 1.92 7.44 13.92
N SER A 257 2.85 8.36 14.05
CA SER A 257 3.88 8.24 15.08
C SER A 257 3.21 8.48 16.44
N GLY A 258 3.71 7.87 17.52
CA GLY A 258 3.17 8.04 18.87
C GLY A 258 3.04 9.51 19.35
N THR A 259 3.40 10.47 18.52
CA THR A 259 3.25 11.93 18.72
C THR A 259 1.99 12.50 18.10
N GLY A 260 1.12 11.68 17.46
CA GLY A 260 -0.10 12.12 16.78
C GLY A 260 0.12 12.75 15.40
N ALA A 261 1.36 12.77 14.88
CA ALA A 261 1.63 13.20 13.52
C ALA A 261 1.18 12.11 12.52
N VAL A 262 0.44 12.49 11.49
CA VAL A 262 0.07 11.61 10.39
C VAL A 262 1.28 11.47 9.47
N ALA A 263 1.73 10.25 9.23
CA ALA A 263 2.76 9.94 8.23
C ALA A 263 2.07 9.51 6.93
N GLU A 264 2.33 10.22 5.85
CA GLU A 264 1.90 9.86 4.50
C GLU A 264 3.07 9.26 3.72
N GLY A 265 2.80 8.37 2.75
CA GLY A 265 3.86 7.75 1.94
C GLY A 265 4.70 6.70 2.68
N LEU A 266 4.14 6.09 3.73
CA LEU A 266 4.75 4.98 4.46
C LEU A 266 3.85 3.74 4.37
N GLY A 267 3.80 3.14 3.18
CA GLY A 267 3.23 1.82 2.95
C GLY A 267 4.26 0.72 3.20
N PHE A 268 3.81 -0.43 3.68
CA PHE A 268 4.65 -1.60 3.91
C PHE A 268 3.99 -2.84 3.34
N ALA A 269 4.80 -3.69 2.73
CA ALA A 269 4.33 -4.88 2.06
C ALA A 269 5.24 -6.09 2.32
N ILE A 270 4.67 -7.28 2.29
CA ILE A 270 5.32 -8.55 2.57
C ILE A 270 5.95 -9.05 1.27
N PRO A 271 7.28 -9.30 1.23
CA PRO A 271 7.98 -9.69 0.02
C PRO A 271 7.44 -10.98 -0.63
N ALA A 272 7.34 -11.02 -1.97
CA ALA A 272 6.81 -12.17 -2.72
C ALA A 272 7.53 -13.49 -2.41
N ASN A 273 8.83 -13.46 -2.14
CA ASN A 273 9.55 -14.69 -1.76
C ASN A 273 9.07 -15.24 -0.41
N THR A 274 8.74 -14.38 0.56
CA THR A 274 8.13 -14.76 1.84
C THR A 274 6.69 -15.24 1.61
N VAL A 275 5.91 -14.52 0.80
CA VAL A 275 4.55 -14.89 0.40
C VAL A 275 4.53 -16.29 -0.21
N GLN A 276 5.39 -16.57 -1.18
CA GLN A 276 5.48 -17.85 -1.85
C GLN A 276 5.78 -19.01 -0.87
N ALA A 277 6.78 -18.82 0.00
CA ALA A 277 7.18 -19.85 0.96
C ALA A 277 6.07 -20.16 1.99
N VAL A 278 5.37 -19.12 2.47
CA VAL A 278 4.27 -19.26 3.44
C VAL A 278 3.05 -19.88 2.77
N ALA A 279 2.63 -19.35 1.61
CA ALA A 279 1.45 -19.81 0.89
C ALA A 279 1.58 -21.28 0.46
N GLN A 280 2.72 -21.67 -0.11
CA GLN A 280 2.95 -23.06 -0.49
C GLN A 280 2.77 -24.01 0.69
N GLN A 281 3.34 -23.70 1.85
CA GLN A 281 3.23 -24.57 3.01
C GLN A 281 1.80 -24.61 3.57
N ILE A 282 1.08 -23.47 3.55
CA ILE A 282 -0.32 -23.41 3.97
C ILE A 282 -1.20 -24.25 3.04
N ILE A 283 -0.99 -24.17 1.72
CA ILE A 283 -1.74 -24.97 0.74
C ILE A 283 -1.49 -26.47 0.96
N GLU A 284 -0.22 -26.88 1.18
CA GLU A 284 0.14 -28.27 1.36
C GLU A 284 -0.29 -28.88 2.69
N LYS A 285 -0.26 -28.08 3.79
CA LYS A 285 -0.39 -28.60 5.17
C LYS A 285 -1.57 -27.99 5.97
N GLY A 286 -2.18 -26.90 5.49
CA GLY A 286 -3.18 -26.14 6.21
C GLY A 286 -2.61 -25.15 7.23
N TYR A 287 -1.30 -25.08 7.41
CA TYR A 287 -0.64 -24.14 8.33
C TYR A 287 0.81 -23.89 7.93
N PHE A 288 1.37 -22.78 8.38
CA PHE A 288 2.81 -22.51 8.28
C PHE A 288 3.53 -22.87 9.58
N ALA A 289 4.50 -23.78 9.50
CA ALA A 289 5.27 -24.23 10.65
C ALA A 289 6.42 -23.27 10.96
N ARG A 290 6.31 -22.54 12.07
CA ARG A 290 7.42 -21.71 12.57
C ARG A 290 8.23 -22.44 13.63
N PRO A 291 9.56 -22.32 13.64
CA PRO A 291 10.39 -22.83 14.73
C PRO A 291 9.93 -22.20 16.06
N TYR A 292 9.81 -23.03 17.08
CA TYR A 292 9.41 -22.62 18.42
C TYR A 292 10.50 -22.93 19.44
N MET A 293 10.98 -21.95 20.15
CA MET A 293 11.99 -22.10 21.18
C MET A 293 11.37 -22.15 22.60
N GLY A 294 10.27 -21.45 22.79
CA GLY A 294 9.55 -21.39 24.06
C GLY A 294 10.15 -20.43 25.08
N ILE A 295 10.66 -19.30 24.62
CA ILE A 295 11.16 -18.21 25.45
C ILE A 295 10.33 -16.94 25.24
N THR A 296 10.21 -16.15 26.32
CA THR A 296 9.86 -14.73 26.21
C THR A 296 11.12 -13.95 26.49
N PHE A 297 11.41 -12.94 25.69
CA PHE A 297 12.64 -12.17 25.82
C PHE A 297 12.39 -10.67 25.64
N GLN A 298 13.35 -9.89 26.11
CA GLN A 298 13.46 -8.46 25.86
C GLN A 298 14.78 -8.20 25.12
N ALA A 299 14.71 -7.50 24.00
CA ALA A 299 15.89 -7.14 23.24
C ALA A 299 16.75 -6.12 24.02
N ILE A 300 18.05 -6.34 24.05
CA ILE A 300 19.04 -5.42 24.58
C ILE A 300 19.65 -4.66 23.42
N SER A 301 19.41 -3.36 23.37
CA SER A 301 20.05 -2.41 22.46
C SER A 301 21.15 -1.63 23.22
N PRO A 302 22.07 -0.93 22.53
CA PRO A 302 23.08 -0.09 23.18
C PRO A 302 22.49 0.96 24.13
N ASN A 303 21.28 1.46 23.87
CA ASN A 303 20.61 2.38 24.78
C ASN A 303 20.14 1.70 26.06
N VAL A 304 19.52 0.52 25.94
CA VAL A 304 19.11 -0.31 27.09
C VAL A 304 20.33 -0.73 27.90
N ALA A 305 21.37 -1.21 27.22
CA ALA A 305 22.61 -1.62 27.85
C ALA A 305 23.24 -0.47 28.69
N ARG A 306 23.34 0.73 28.15
CA ARG A 306 23.82 1.91 28.86
C ARG A 306 22.93 2.32 30.04
N MET A 307 21.61 2.32 29.84
CA MET A 307 20.61 2.70 30.85
C MET A 307 20.69 1.79 32.07
N TYR A 308 20.81 0.48 31.86
CA TYR A 308 20.82 -0.54 32.89
C TYR A 308 22.25 -1.00 33.28
N ARG A 309 23.31 -0.42 32.67
CA ARG A 309 24.72 -0.77 32.88
C ARG A 309 24.99 -2.26 32.70
N LEU A 310 24.44 -2.82 31.61
CA LEU A 310 24.60 -4.24 31.31
C LEU A 310 26.02 -4.52 30.79
N PRO A 311 26.53 -5.77 30.98
CA PRO A 311 27.88 -6.15 30.51
C PRO A 311 27.91 -6.48 28.99
N VAL A 312 26.81 -6.27 28.28
CA VAL A 312 26.68 -6.52 26.86
C VAL A 312 26.03 -5.30 26.20
N GLU A 313 26.37 -5.00 24.94
CA GLU A 313 25.77 -3.92 24.17
C GLU A 313 24.53 -4.39 23.36
N TRP A 314 24.56 -5.63 22.92
CA TRP A 314 23.50 -6.28 22.15
C TRP A 314 23.21 -7.66 22.71
N GLY A 315 21.96 -8.10 22.58
CA GLY A 315 21.56 -9.43 23.00
C GLY A 315 20.09 -9.51 23.35
N VAL A 316 19.72 -10.58 24.06
CA VAL A 316 18.37 -10.76 24.59
C VAL A 316 18.42 -11.09 26.08
N TYR A 317 17.53 -10.51 26.85
CA TYR A 317 17.26 -10.87 28.23
C TYR A 317 16.05 -11.80 28.26
N ILE A 318 16.24 -13.09 28.57
CA ILE A 318 15.17 -14.06 28.67
C ILE A 318 14.38 -13.78 29.95
N THR A 319 13.12 -13.37 29.77
CA THR A 319 12.23 -13.05 30.90
C THR A 319 11.41 -14.26 31.36
N ARG A 320 11.20 -15.25 30.47
CA ARG A 320 10.44 -16.47 30.77
C ARG A 320 10.86 -17.61 29.85
N VAL A 321 10.88 -18.82 30.39
CA VAL A 321 10.94 -20.09 29.65
C VAL A 321 9.60 -20.81 29.84
N ALA A 322 8.98 -21.24 28.74
CA ALA A 322 7.71 -21.95 28.77
C ALA A 322 7.95 -23.41 29.18
N SER A 323 7.11 -23.91 30.07
CA SER A 323 7.22 -25.32 30.49
C SER A 323 6.89 -26.28 29.32
N GLY A 324 7.66 -27.36 29.20
CA GLY A 324 7.56 -28.33 28.09
C GLY A 324 8.17 -27.85 26.80
N SER A 325 8.86 -26.70 26.78
CA SER A 325 9.48 -26.14 25.58
C SER A 325 10.88 -26.70 25.32
N PRO A 326 11.39 -26.58 24.07
CA PRO A 326 12.78 -26.89 23.76
C PRO A 326 13.78 -26.13 24.63
N ALA A 327 13.50 -24.88 24.97
CA ALA A 327 14.38 -24.07 25.83
C ALA A 327 14.41 -24.54 27.30
N GLU A 328 13.36 -25.18 27.82
CA GLU A 328 13.37 -25.79 29.15
C GLU A 328 14.20 -27.07 29.18
N ALA A 329 14.27 -27.78 28.03
CA ALA A 329 15.02 -29.02 27.91
C ALA A 329 16.53 -28.80 27.66
N ALA A 330 16.93 -27.58 27.28
CA ALA A 330 18.32 -27.21 26.99
C ALA A 330 19.07 -26.73 28.21
#